data_232000ebe8a0a0556e67e97f11d6c5fb
#
_entry.id   232000ebe8a0a0556e67e97f11d6c5fb
#
_cell.length_a   1.000
_cell.length_b   1.000
_cell.length_c   1.000
_cell.angle_alpha   90.00
_cell.angle_beta   90.00
_cell.angle_gamma   90.00
#
_symmetry.space_group_name_H-M   'P 1'
#
loop_
_entity.id
_entity.type
_entity.pdbx_description
1 polymer ?
#
loop_
_entity_poly.entity_id
_entity_poly.type
_entity_poly.pdbx_seq_one_letter_code
_entity_poly.pdbx_strand_id
1 'polypeptide(L)'
;MTRVLVVNHDIDLADQEVDSLRRRGYDVTECLGPIGGHCPVLAGEPCTLAEAADVMVYDAWATGEPEGAQRLIEGLRALHPDTPIVLSAPGIEPEWIELAGAHRITPLVGLPTGPRLVVAIENAIALQQVAPT
;
A
#
# COMPACT_ATOMS: atom_id res chain seq x y z
N MET A 1 13.82 -5.94 11.97
CA MET A 1 13.52 -4.67 11.27
C MET A 1 12.36 -4.89 10.31
N THR A 2 11.35 -4.07 10.43
CA THR A 2 10.16 -4.19 9.57
C THR A 2 10.49 -3.80 8.14
N ARG A 3 10.14 -4.66 7.20
CA ARG A 3 10.37 -4.43 5.77
C ARG A 3 9.11 -3.84 5.14
N VAL A 4 9.26 -2.67 4.54
CA VAL A 4 8.16 -1.91 3.93
C VAL A 4 8.39 -1.84 2.42
N LEU A 5 7.37 -2.18 1.65
CA LEU A 5 7.34 -1.93 0.22
C LEU A 5 6.51 -0.68 -0.03
N VAL A 6 7.13 0.36 -0.59
CA VAL A 6 6.44 1.58 -1.00
C VAL A 6 6.22 1.53 -2.51
N VAL A 7 4.95 1.57 -2.92
CA VAL A 7 4.56 1.60 -4.34
C VAL A 7 3.86 2.92 -4.62
N ASN A 8 4.47 3.77 -5.42
CA ASN A 8 3.92 5.09 -5.76
C ASN A 8 4.32 5.47 -7.18
N HIS A 9 3.37 5.97 -7.96
CA HIS A 9 3.61 6.42 -9.33
C HIS A 9 4.37 7.75 -9.40
N ASP A 10 4.33 8.55 -8.34
CA ASP A 10 5.01 9.83 -8.23
C ASP A 10 6.37 9.60 -7.58
N ILE A 11 7.44 9.73 -8.36
CA ILE A 11 8.82 9.48 -7.90
C ILE A 11 9.19 10.39 -6.74
N ASP A 12 8.84 11.67 -6.81
CA ASP A 12 9.20 12.63 -5.76
C ASP A 12 8.52 12.29 -4.43
N LEU A 13 7.24 11.94 -4.48
CA LEU A 13 6.51 11.55 -3.30
C LEU A 13 7.00 10.21 -2.76
N ALA A 14 7.28 9.24 -3.64
CA ALA A 14 7.85 7.96 -3.24
C ALA A 14 9.18 8.14 -2.52
N ASP A 15 10.07 8.99 -3.06
CA ASP A 15 11.37 9.26 -2.43
C ASP A 15 11.20 9.88 -1.04
N GLN A 16 10.25 10.80 -0.87
CA GLN A 16 9.96 11.40 0.43
C GLN A 16 9.45 10.37 1.44
N GLU A 17 8.54 9.50 1.01
CA GLU A 17 8.01 8.44 1.87
C GLU A 17 9.12 7.46 2.28
N VAL A 18 9.92 7.02 1.31
CA VAL A 18 11.03 6.08 1.54
C VAL A 18 12.04 6.68 2.53
N ASP A 19 12.47 7.92 2.28
CA ASP A 19 13.44 8.60 3.14
C ASP A 19 12.90 8.76 4.57
N SER A 20 11.65 9.18 4.69
CA SER A 20 11.00 9.37 5.98
C SER A 20 10.91 8.07 6.78
N LEU A 21 10.57 6.97 6.13
CA LEU A 21 10.47 5.67 6.79
C LEU A 21 11.84 5.10 7.15
N ARG A 22 12.84 5.26 6.27
CA ARG A 22 14.20 4.82 6.58
C ARG A 22 14.78 5.52 7.79
N ARG A 23 14.51 6.82 7.94
CA ARG A 23 14.94 7.58 9.11
C ARG A 23 14.33 7.06 10.40
N ARG A 24 13.18 6.39 10.32
CA ARG A 24 12.48 5.82 11.47
C ARG A 24 12.83 4.34 11.72
N GLY A 25 13.81 3.81 10.99
CA GLY A 25 14.31 2.47 11.24
C GLY A 25 13.66 1.36 10.42
N TYR A 26 12.84 1.70 9.42
CA TYR A 26 12.28 0.70 8.52
C TYR A 26 13.26 0.35 7.40
N ASP A 27 13.21 -0.90 6.96
CA ASP A 27 13.92 -1.35 5.76
C ASP A 27 12.95 -1.21 4.58
N VAL A 28 13.23 -0.28 3.67
CA VAL A 28 12.27 0.14 2.66
C VAL A 28 12.76 -0.20 1.26
N THR A 29 11.88 -0.83 0.49
CA THR A 29 12.05 -1.06 -0.95
C THR A 29 11.04 -0.19 -1.69
N GLU A 30 11.48 0.46 -2.76
CA GLU A 30 10.65 1.33 -3.58
C GLU A 30 10.28 0.66 -4.89
N CYS A 31 9.01 0.84 -5.32
CA CYS A 31 8.52 0.37 -6.61
C CYS A 31 7.64 1.45 -7.24
N LEU A 32 7.82 1.72 -8.53
CA LEU A 32 7.00 2.71 -9.25
C LEU A 32 5.64 2.16 -9.69
N GLY A 33 5.38 0.89 -9.44
CA GLY A 33 4.12 0.26 -9.83
C GLY A 33 3.96 0.08 -11.34
N PRO A 34 2.72 0.05 -11.85
CA PRO A 34 2.47 -0.21 -13.27
C PRO A 34 3.08 0.83 -14.20
N ILE A 35 3.18 2.08 -13.76
CA ILE A 35 3.72 3.17 -14.58
C ILE A 35 5.22 3.00 -14.81
N GLY A 36 5.94 2.41 -13.87
CA GLY A 36 7.37 2.13 -13.99
C GLY A 36 7.69 0.90 -14.83
N GLY A 37 6.69 0.16 -15.31
CA GLY A 37 6.87 -1.04 -16.10
C GLY A 37 5.79 -2.08 -15.82
N HIS A 38 6.13 -3.36 -15.96
CA HIS A 38 5.19 -4.45 -15.70
C HIS A 38 4.87 -4.57 -14.22
N CYS A 39 3.57 -4.58 -13.89
CA CYS A 39 3.10 -4.85 -12.54
C CYS A 39 2.50 -6.26 -12.47
N PRO A 40 3.12 -7.22 -11.77
CA PRO A 40 2.60 -8.58 -11.71
C PRO A 40 1.18 -8.65 -11.13
N VAL A 41 0.87 -7.83 -10.13
CA VAL A 41 -0.46 -7.83 -9.49
C VAL A 41 -1.57 -7.54 -10.49
N LEU A 42 -1.37 -6.55 -11.37
CA LEU A 42 -2.35 -6.21 -12.39
C LEU A 42 -2.44 -7.26 -13.50
N ALA A 43 -1.39 -8.06 -13.66
CA ALA A 43 -1.39 -9.19 -14.59
C ALA A 43 -1.96 -10.48 -13.96
N GLY A 44 -2.40 -10.43 -12.70
CA GLY A 44 -2.92 -11.59 -11.99
C GLY A 44 -1.83 -12.50 -11.43
N GLU A 45 -0.61 -12.02 -11.31
CA GLU A 45 0.54 -12.80 -10.82
C GLU A 45 1.00 -12.27 -9.46
N PRO A 46 1.54 -13.15 -8.59
CA PRO A 46 2.11 -12.72 -7.32
C PRO A 46 3.29 -11.76 -7.53
N CYS A 47 3.42 -10.76 -6.65
CA CYS A 47 4.53 -9.84 -6.67
C CYS A 47 5.60 -10.29 -5.67
N THR A 48 6.81 -10.59 -6.15
CA THR A 48 7.90 -11.05 -5.28
C THR A 48 8.33 -9.99 -4.27
N LEU A 49 8.25 -8.70 -4.64
CA LEU A 49 8.55 -7.61 -3.72
C LEU A 49 7.53 -7.56 -2.59
N ALA A 50 6.25 -7.75 -2.91
CA ALA A 50 5.19 -7.78 -1.91
C ALA A 50 5.32 -9.00 -0.99
N GLU A 51 5.68 -10.15 -1.53
CA GLU A 51 5.89 -11.36 -0.73
C GLU A 51 7.04 -11.20 0.27
N ALA A 52 8.07 -10.44 -0.09
CA ALA A 52 9.21 -10.19 0.79
C ALA A 52 8.94 -9.11 1.83
N ALA A 53 7.87 -8.32 1.68
CA ALA A 53 7.55 -7.21 2.57
C ALA A 53 6.73 -7.65 3.78
N ASP A 54 6.97 -6.99 4.91
CA ASP A 54 6.14 -7.17 6.11
C ASP A 54 4.89 -6.29 6.05
N VAL A 55 4.92 -5.21 5.28
CA VAL A 55 3.80 -4.31 5.05
C VAL A 55 3.99 -3.58 3.72
N MET A 56 2.88 -3.28 3.04
CA MET A 56 2.89 -2.50 1.80
C MET A 56 2.24 -1.14 2.02
N VAL A 57 2.85 -0.09 1.48
CA VAL A 57 2.24 1.23 1.35
C VAL A 57 2.01 1.44 -0.15
N TYR A 58 0.77 1.36 -0.56
CA TYR A 58 0.42 1.37 -1.98
C TYR A 58 -0.36 2.64 -2.35
N ASP A 59 0.04 3.26 -3.46
CA ASP A 59 -0.63 4.43 -3.99
C ASP A 59 -1.91 4.02 -4.72
N ALA A 60 -3.05 4.57 -4.30
CA ALA A 60 -4.35 4.28 -4.90
C ALA A 60 -4.43 4.71 -6.37
N TRP A 61 -3.59 5.62 -6.80
CA TRP A 61 -3.55 6.12 -8.17
C TRP A 61 -2.48 5.44 -9.03
N ALA A 62 -1.88 4.36 -8.54
CA ALA A 62 -0.77 3.68 -9.23
C ALA A 62 -1.14 3.19 -10.64
N THR A 63 -2.42 2.93 -10.91
CA THR A 63 -2.89 2.51 -12.23
C THR A 63 -3.07 3.68 -13.20
N GLY A 64 -3.05 4.92 -12.71
CA GLY A 64 -3.35 6.11 -13.50
C GLY A 64 -4.83 6.34 -13.76
N GLU A 65 -5.72 5.48 -13.25
CA GLU A 65 -7.16 5.55 -13.48
C GLU A 65 -7.93 5.51 -12.16
N PRO A 66 -8.89 6.42 -11.94
CA PRO A 66 -9.70 6.42 -10.71
C PRO A 66 -10.45 5.11 -10.48
N GLU A 67 -11.00 4.52 -11.54
CA GLU A 67 -11.74 3.27 -11.46
C GLU A 67 -10.84 2.06 -11.21
N GLY A 68 -9.55 2.22 -11.44
CA GLY A 68 -8.58 1.14 -11.22
C GLY A 68 -8.39 0.77 -9.75
N ALA A 69 -8.77 1.66 -8.82
CA ALA A 69 -8.55 1.42 -7.40
C ALA A 69 -9.31 0.21 -6.87
N GLN A 70 -10.55 -0.01 -7.29
CA GLN A 70 -11.30 -1.19 -6.87
C GLN A 70 -10.63 -2.48 -7.34
N ARG A 71 -10.22 -2.54 -8.59
CA ARG A 71 -9.51 -3.70 -9.15
C ARG A 71 -8.18 -3.93 -8.43
N LEU A 72 -7.48 -2.83 -8.11
CA LEU A 72 -6.23 -2.89 -7.39
C LEU A 72 -6.41 -3.47 -5.99
N ILE A 73 -7.39 -2.97 -5.23
CA ILE A 73 -7.70 -3.45 -3.89
C ILE A 73 -8.03 -4.94 -3.92
N GLU A 74 -8.91 -5.34 -4.80
CA GLU A 74 -9.31 -6.75 -4.93
C GLU A 74 -8.15 -7.63 -5.34
N GLY A 75 -7.34 -7.19 -6.32
CA GLY A 75 -6.18 -7.93 -6.80
C GLY A 75 -5.09 -8.09 -5.75
N LEU A 76 -4.76 -7.00 -5.05
CA LEU A 76 -3.77 -7.04 -3.97
C LEU A 76 -4.18 -8.01 -2.88
N ARG A 77 -5.45 -7.95 -2.45
CA ARG A 77 -5.90 -8.82 -1.37
C ARG A 77 -6.04 -10.28 -1.82
N ALA A 78 -6.44 -10.53 -3.07
CA ALA A 78 -6.56 -11.87 -3.59
C ALA A 78 -5.18 -12.57 -3.68
N LEU A 79 -4.15 -11.83 -4.11
CA LEU A 79 -2.81 -12.37 -4.29
C LEU A 79 -1.96 -12.35 -3.02
N HIS A 80 -2.27 -11.45 -2.09
CA HIS A 80 -1.53 -11.26 -0.85
C HIS A 80 -2.50 -11.19 0.34
N PRO A 81 -3.17 -12.31 0.68
CA PRO A 81 -4.25 -12.30 1.67
C PRO A 81 -3.80 -11.98 3.10
N ASP A 82 -2.53 -12.21 3.40
CA ASP A 82 -2.00 -12.05 4.75
C ASP A 82 -1.08 -10.85 4.92
N THR A 83 -0.81 -10.10 3.86
CA THR A 83 0.09 -8.95 3.93
C THR A 83 -0.65 -7.71 4.43
N PRO A 84 -0.17 -7.03 5.48
CA PRO A 84 -0.71 -5.73 5.88
C PRO A 84 -0.54 -4.72 4.74
N ILE A 85 -1.61 -3.98 4.43
CA ILE A 85 -1.62 -3.03 3.31
C ILE A 85 -2.16 -1.68 3.77
N VAL A 86 -1.41 -0.62 3.47
CA VAL A 86 -1.86 0.77 3.58
C VAL A 86 -2.13 1.27 2.17
N LEU A 87 -3.33 1.79 1.93
CA LEU A 87 -3.69 2.40 0.65
C LEU A 87 -3.66 3.91 0.81
N SER A 88 -2.69 4.57 0.18
CA SER A 88 -2.48 6.01 0.30
C SER A 88 -3.10 6.73 -0.89
N ALA A 89 -4.04 7.65 -0.61
CA ALA A 89 -4.59 8.56 -1.62
C ALA A 89 -5.19 9.79 -0.99
N PRO A 90 -4.86 10.98 -1.47
CA PRO A 90 -5.61 12.17 -1.10
C PRO A 90 -7.00 12.10 -1.72
N GLY A 91 -8.02 12.51 -0.97
CA GLY A 91 -9.37 12.59 -1.50
C GLY A 91 -10.07 11.26 -1.74
N ILE A 92 -9.71 10.20 -1.02
CA ILE A 92 -10.43 8.92 -1.09
C ILE A 92 -11.90 9.17 -0.72
N GLU A 93 -12.81 8.68 -1.56
CA GLU A 93 -14.23 8.78 -1.31
C GLU A 93 -14.71 7.73 -0.30
N PRO A 94 -15.85 7.96 0.39
CA PRO A 94 -16.35 7.02 1.40
C PRO A 94 -16.50 5.58 0.89
N GLU A 95 -16.92 5.41 -0.34
CA GLU A 95 -17.10 4.08 -0.95
C GLU A 95 -15.77 3.31 -1.00
N TRP A 96 -14.70 3.99 -1.32
CA TRP A 96 -13.37 3.36 -1.34
C TRP A 96 -12.90 3.00 0.06
N ILE A 97 -13.22 3.85 1.04
CA ILE A 97 -12.87 3.60 2.43
C ILE A 97 -13.57 2.33 2.91
N GLU A 98 -14.85 2.19 2.60
CA GLU A 98 -15.63 1.01 2.96
C GLU A 98 -15.08 -0.25 2.27
N LEU A 99 -14.77 -0.15 0.98
CA LEU A 99 -14.19 -1.26 0.22
C LEU A 99 -12.83 -1.67 0.77
N ALA A 100 -11.97 -0.71 1.08
CA ALA A 100 -10.68 -0.97 1.68
C ALA A 100 -10.83 -1.68 3.02
N GLY A 101 -11.76 -1.21 3.87
CA GLY A 101 -12.05 -1.83 5.16
C GLY A 101 -12.55 -3.27 5.03
N ALA A 102 -13.42 -3.53 4.04
CA ALA A 102 -13.94 -4.87 3.79
C ALA A 102 -12.82 -5.86 3.42
N HIS A 103 -11.76 -5.39 2.77
CA HIS A 103 -10.58 -6.18 2.42
C HIS A 103 -9.44 -6.07 3.43
N ARG A 104 -9.70 -5.49 4.60
CA ARG A 104 -8.69 -5.27 5.66
C ARG A 104 -7.49 -4.46 5.18
N ILE A 105 -7.74 -3.47 4.34
CA ILE A 105 -6.74 -2.51 3.86
C ILE A 105 -6.95 -1.20 4.61
N THR A 106 -5.88 -0.64 5.16
CA THR A 106 -5.94 0.59 5.94
C THR A 106 -5.82 1.80 5.00
N PRO A 107 -6.85 2.65 4.91
CA PRO A 107 -6.76 3.86 4.08
C PRO A 107 -5.95 4.94 4.78
N LEU A 108 -5.12 5.65 4.01
CA LEU A 108 -4.43 6.85 4.46
C LEU A 108 -4.89 8.01 3.58
N VAL A 109 -5.81 8.83 4.09
CA VAL A 109 -6.38 9.97 3.37
C VAL A 109 -5.58 11.22 3.69
N GLY A 110 -5.26 12.01 2.67
CA GLY A 110 -4.47 13.23 2.79
C GLY A 110 -2.99 12.99 2.60
N LEU A 111 -2.17 13.96 2.99
CA LEU A 111 -0.72 13.89 2.76
C LEU A 111 -0.09 12.77 3.60
N PRO A 112 0.72 11.91 2.96
CA PRO A 112 1.39 10.80 3.66
C PRO A 112 2.66 11.29 4.35
N THR A 113 2.51 12.10 5.39
CA THR A 113 3.66 12.54 6.19
C THR A 113 4.26 11.38 6.97
N GLY A 114 5.50 11.51 7.41
CA GLY A 114 6.19 10.46 8.16
C GLY A 114 5.40 9.95 9.36
N PRO A 115 4.93 10.83 10.28
CA PRO A 115 4.12 10.38 11.42
C PRO A 115 2.84 9.67 11.02
N ARG A 116 2.15 10.14 9.98
CA ARG A 116 0.91 9.53 9.50
C ARG A 116 1.17 8.16 8.88
N LEU A 117 2.26 8.02 8.13
CA LEU A 117 2.67 6.74 7.56
C LEU A 117 2.94 5.70 8.65
N VAL A 118 3.66 6.08 9.70
CA VAL A 118 3.96 5.18 10.82
C VAL A 118 2.67 4.70 11.48
N VAL A 119 1.75 5.61 11.77
CA VAL A 119 0.46 5.24 12.39
C VAL A 119 -0.32 4.30 11.48
N ALA A 120 -0.38 4.59 10.19
CA ALA A 120 -1.11 3.75 9.23
C ALA A 120 -0.47 2.37 9.11
N ILE A 121 0.86 2.29 9.08
CA ILE A 121 1.58 1.02 9.04
C ILE A 121 1.30 0.18 10.28
N GLU A 122 1.36 0.78 11.47
CA GLU A 122 1.08 0.09 12.72
C GLU A 122 -0.37 -0.41 12.77
N ASN A 123 -1.32 0.42 12.31
CA ASN A 123 -2.72 0.03 12.22
C ASN A 123 -2.93 -1.11 11.24
N ALA A 124 -2.27 -1.09 10.09
CA ALA A 124 -2.39 -2.14 9.09
C ALA A 124 -1.85 -3.48 9.62
N ILE A 125 -0.72 -3.45 10.31
CA ILE A 125 -0.14 -4.64 10.92
C ILE A 125 -1.08 -5.20 11.99
N ALA A 126 -1.60 -4.34 12.86
CA ALA A 126 -2.53 -4.76 13.93
C ALA A 126 -3.81 -5.34 13.34
N LEU A 127 -4.36 -4.72 12.30
CA LEU A 127 -5.58 -5.19 11.65
C LEU A 127 -5.41 -6.58 11.03
N GLN A 128 -4.24 -6.85 10.45
CA GLN A 128 -3.96 -8.14 9.83
C GLN A 128 -3.74 -9.25 10.87
N GLN A 129 -3.33 -8.88 12.09
CA GLN A 129 -3.12 -9.83 13.18
C GLN A 129 -4.43 -10.23 13.87
N VAL A 130 -5.53 -9.51 13.63
CA VAL A 130 -6.84 -9.89 14.18
C VAL A 130 -7.30 -11.15 13.46
N ALA A 131 -7.45 -12.23 14.22
CA ALA A 131 -7.87 -13.49 13.65
C ALA A 131 -9.29 -13.36 13.09
N PRO A 132 -9.55 -13.82 11.86
CA PRO A 132 -10.90 -13.86 11.34
C PRO A 132 -11.72 -14.85 12.16
N THR A 133 -12.84 -14.39 12.61
CA THR A 133 -13.80 -15.23 13.35
C THR A 133 -14.90 -15.71 12.41
#